data_66e2910b37795f694c9876b48a92741c
#
_entry.id   66e2910b37795f694c9876b48a92741c
#
_cell.length_a   1.000
_cell.length_b   1.000
_cell.length_c   1.000
_cell.angle_alpha   90.00
_cell.angle_beta   90.00
_cell.angle_gamma   90.00
#
_symmetry.space_group_name_H-M   'P 1'
#
loop_
_entity.id
_entity.type
_entity.pdbx_description
1 polymer ?
#
loop_
_entity_poly.entity_id
_entity_poly.type
_entity_poly.pdbx_seq_one_letter_code
_entity_poly.pdbx_strand_id
1 'polypeptide(L)'
;MALNDQSAIGLANHFHVKIDTSPFDLGTWQECEGLDVTWDIADFRAGDQGNMRWFFPGNTKYKAIKLLRAANADDSGKVQTWLNTTAWQQDKSRGGVTITLFDSFGKEVLHWDLRNAMPKACNISTMDAGASQVAIETLELDHEGFLEHDQMALQ
;
A
#
# COMPACT_ATOMS: atom_id res chain seq x y z
N MET A 1 20.51 -1.57 -21.66
CA MET A 1 20.95 -0.38 -20.87
C MET A 1 21.82 -0.89 -19.73
N ALA A 2 23.08 -0.51 -19.69
CA ALA A 2 23.95 -0.88 -18.58
C ALA A 2 23.56 -0.06 -17.34
N LEU A 3 23.37 -0.73 -16.22
CA LEU A 3 23.16 -0.07 -14.93
C LEU A 3 24.49 0.55 -14.51
N ASN A 4 24.51 1.85 -14.32
CA ASN A 4 25.66 2.53 -13.74
C ASN A 4 25.75 2.21 -12.26
N ASP A 5 26.95 2.16 -11.71
CA ASP A 5 27.21 1.98 -10.28
C ASP A 5 26.52 3.03 -9.37
N GLN A 6 25.99 4.09 -9.99
CA GLN A 6 25.26 5.17 -9.32
C GLN A 6 23.73 5.00 -9.36
N SER A 7 23.21 3.97 -10.02
CA SER A 7 21.78 3.73 -10.07
C SER A 7 21.30 3.08 -8.78
N ALA A 8 20.54 3.80 -7.99
CA ALA A 8 19.90 3.25 -6.81
C ALA A 8 18.75 2.33 -7.23
N ILE A 9 18.87 1.05 -6.91
CA ILE A 9 17.85 0.03 -7.20
C ILE A 9 17.15 -0.33 -5.90
N GLY A 10 15.82 -0.19 -5.89
CA GLY A 10 14.99 -0.62 -4.76
C GLY A 10 15.01 -2.14 -4.60
N LEU A 11 15.18 -2.59 -3.38
CA LEU A 11 15.12 -4.01 -3.04
C LEU A 11 13.73 -4.36 -2.50
N ALA A 12 13.10 -5.35 -3.10
CA ALA A 12 11.76 -5.79 -2.73
C ALA A 12 11.65 -6.30 -1.28
N ASN A 13 12.76 -6.62 -0.64
CA ASN A 13 12.82 -7.06 0.75
C ASN A 13 13.15 -5.95 1.76
N HIS A 14 13.35 -4.71 1.30
CA HIS A 14 13.68 -3.56 2.13
C HIS A 14 12.62 -2.48 2.01
N PHE A 15 11.52 -2.63 2.73
CA PHE A 15 10.46 -1.62 2.77
C PHE A 15 9.94 -1.43 4.21
N HIS A 16 9.39 -0.25 4.45
CA HIS A 16 8.89 0.15 5.76
C HIS A 16 7.53 0.82 5.62
N VAL A 17 6.65 0.58 6.58
CA VAL A 17 5.29 1.14 6.60
C VAL A 17 5.10 2.00 7.85
N LYS A 18 4.75 3.25 7.66
CA LYS A 18 4.54 4.22 8.73
C LYS A 18 3.19 4.91 8.58
N ILE A 19 2.53 5.19 9.70
CA ILE A 19 1.30 5.99 9.73
C ILE A 19 1.66 7.42 10.15
N ASP A 20 1.35 8.40 9.27
CA ASP A 20 1.78 9.79 9.45
C ASP A 20 1.01 10.54 10.55
N THR A 21 -0.25 10.20 10.77
CA THR A 21 -1.12 10.95 11.71
C THR A 21 -1.09 10.44 13.14
N SER A 22 -0.32 9.41 13.40
CA SER A 22 -0.25 8.78 14.72
C SER A 22 1.20 8.45 15.05
N PRO A 23 1.58 8.42 16.34
CA PRO A 23 2.89 7.90 16.75
C PRO A 23 3.06 6.41 16.43
N PHE A 24 2.11 5.80 15.75
CA PHE A 24 2.14 4.39 15.42
C PHE A 24 3.01 4.13 14.19
N ASP A 25 4.13 3.52 14.44
CA ASP A 25 4.95 2.90 13.42
C ASP A 25 4.53 1.43 13.32
N LEU A 26 4.01 1.03 12.16
CA LEU A 26 3.59 -0.36 11.93
C LEU A 26 4.77 -1.32 11.75
N GLY A 27 5.99 -0.78 11.74
CA GLY A 27 7.21 -1.56 11.68
C GLY A 27 7.55 -2.08 10.28
N THR A 28 8.38 -3.11 10.26
CA THR A 28 8.83 -3.75 9.03
C THR A 28 7.91 -4.92 8.67
N TRP A 29 7.72 -5.10 7.37
CA TRP A 29 6.89 -6.15 6.81
C TRP A 29 7.71 -7.01 5.85
N GLN A 30 7.34 -8.26 5.69
CA GLN A 30 8.02 -9.19 4.80
C GLN A 30 7.49 -9.11 3.38
N GLU A 31 6.21 -8.80 3.23
CA GLU A 31 5.54 -8.78 1.93
C GLU A 31 4.54 -7.63 1.87
N CYS A 32 4.50 -6.96 0.74
CA CYS A 32 3.54 -5.90 0.44
C CYS A 32 3.00 -6.10 -0.97
N GLU A 33 1.68 -6.23 -1.07
CA GLU A 33 0.98 -6.36 -2.34
C GLU A 33 -0.05 -5.24 -2.51
N GLY A 34 -0.41 -4.94 -3.75
CA GLY A 34 -1.52 -4.04 -4.04
C GLY A 34 -1.13 -2.60 -4.33
N LEU A 35 0.15 -2.28 -4.47
CA LEU A 35 0.60 -0.95 -4.91
C LEU A 35 0.35 -0.77 -6.43
N ASP A 36 -0.89 -1.01 -6.83
CA ASP A 36 -1.32 -0.98 -8.21
C ASP A 36 -2.27 0.18 -8.45
N VAL A 37 -2.11 0.81 -9.60
CA VAL A 37 -3.04 1.81 -10.11
C VAL A 37 -3.46 1.43 -11.52
N THR A 38 -4.74 1.48 -11.78
CA THR A 38 -5.31 1.20 -13.11
C THR A 38 -6.29 2.29 -13.49
N TRP A 39 -6.42 2.52 -14.80
CA TRP A 39 -7.35 3.46 -15.36
C TRP A 39 -8.32 2.74 -16.30
N ASP A 40 -9.59 3.08 -16.20
CA ASP A 40 -10.55 2.68 -17.21
C ASP A 40 -10.30 3.49 -18.48
N ILE A 41 -10.19 2.81 -19.61
CA ILE A 41 -10.02 3.47 -20.91
C ILE A 41 -11.32 3.34 -21.69
N ALA A 42 -11.93 4.46 -22.02
CA ALA A 42 -13.07 4.51 -22.91
C ALA A 42 -12.62 4.62 -24.35
N ASP A 43 -13.03 3.66 -25.18
CA ASP A 43 -12.80 3.67 -26.62
C ASP A 43 -13.97 4.34 -27.35
N PHE A 44 -13.65 5.25 -28.24
CA PHE A 44 -14.62 5.79 -29.16
C PHE A 44 -14.15 5.62 -30.61
N ARG A 45 -15.00 5.02 -31.44
CA ARG A 45 -14.78 4.93 -32.88
C ARG A 45 -15.80 5.81 -33.57
N ALA A 46 -15.32 6.85 -34.26
CA ALA A 46 -16.17 7.61 -35.18
C ALA A 46 -16.34 6.80 -36.46
N GLY A 47 -17.59 6.66 -36.95
CA GLY A 47 -17.92 5.82 -38.11
C GLY A 47 -17.24 6.20 -39.42
N ASP A 48 -16.71 7.41 -39.53
CA ASP A 48 -16.10 7.97 -40.73
C ASP A 48 -14.58 7.92 -40.79
N GLN A 49 -13.90 7.43 -39.74
CA GLN A 49 -12.45 7.53 -39.63
C GLN A 49 -11.69 6.20 -39.78
N GLY A 50 -12.30 5.18 -40.36
CA GLY A 50 -11.63 3.91 -40.63
C GLY A 50 -11.13 3.19 -39.38
N ASN A 51 -9.85 2.89 -39.29
CA ASN A 51 -9.25 2.17 -38.17
C ASN A 51 -8.76 3.06 -37.03
N MET A 52 -9.04 4.37 -37.06
CA MET A 52 -8.64 5.25 -35.96
C MET A 52 -9.50 5.05 -34.73
N ARG A 53 -8.83 4.99 -33.60
CA ARG A 53 -9.38 4.71 -32.28
C ARG A 53 -9.03 5.88 -31.36
N TRP A 54 -10.02 6.46 -30.72
CA TRP A 54 -9.83 7.54 -29.76
C TRP A 54 -9.91 6.99 -28.36
N PHE A 55 -8.94 7.37 -27.50
CA PHE A 55 -8.90 6.97 -26.10
C PHE A 55 -9.25 8.15 -25.21
N PHE A 56 -10.11 7.90 -24.26
CA PHE A 56 -10.38 8.82 -23.17
C PHE A 56 -9.98 8.18 -21.84
N PRO A 57 -9.15 8.86 -21.03
CA PRO A 57 -8.85 8.36 -19.70
C PRO A 57 -10.11 8.38 -18.85
N GLY A 58 -10.43 7.25 -18.26
CA GLY A 58 -11.55 7.10 -17.33
C GLY A 58 -11.13 7.20 -15.88
N ASN A 59 -11.87 6.57 -15.00
CA ASN A 59 -11.63 6.60 -13.56
C ASN A 59 -10.34 5.87 -13.18
N THR A 60 -9.63 6.47 -12.23
CA THR A 60 -8.48 5.83 -11.58
C THR A 60 -8.96 4.83 -10.54
N LYS A 61 -8.41 3.64 -10.54
CA LYS A 61 -8.74 2.57 -9.59
C LYS A 61 -7.49 2.11 -8.85
N TYR A 62 -7.63 1.94 -7.56
CA TYR A 62 -6.59 1.43 -6.68
C TYR A 62 -7.03 0.11 -6.06
N LYS A 63 -6.06 -0.78 -5.82
CA LYS A 63 -6.30 -1.99 -5.05
C LYS A 63 -6.05 -1.77 -3.56
N ALA A 64 -6.68 -2.58 -2.72
CA ALA A 64 -6.33 -2.63 -1.32
C ALA A 64 -4.89 -3.12 -1.14
N ILE A 65 -4.19 -2.55 -0.17
CA ILE A 65 -2.83 -2.94 0.17
C ILE A 65 -2.89 -4.12 1.14
N LYS A 66 -2.10 -5.15 0.87
CA LYS A 66 -1.99 -6.33 1.71
C LYS A 66 -0.56 -6.45 2.21
N LEU A 67 -0.41 -6.48 3.53
CA LEU A 67 0.86 -6.56 4.23
C LEU A 67 0.93 -7.87 5.01
N LEU A 68 2.03 -8.60 4.85
CA LEU A 68 2.27 -9.86 5.56
C LEU A 68 3.59 -9.81 6.31
N ARG A 69 3.60 -10.40 7.50
CA ARG A 69 4.81 -10.63 8.28
C ARG A 69 4.65 -11.77 9.27
N ALA A 70 5.76 -12.28 9.77
CA ALA A 70 5.74 -13.11 10.96
C ALA A 70 5.30 -12.26 12.16
N ALA A 71 4.33 -12.76 12.93
CA ALA A 71 3.87 -12.07 14.13
C ALA A 71 5.01 -11.97 15.15
N ASN A 72 5.23 -10.76 15.70
CA ASN A 72 6.23 -10.51 16.70
C ASN A 72 5.63 -9.68 17.85
N ALA A 73 6.30 -9.72 19.01
CA ALA A 73 5.76 -9.10 20.23
C ALA A 73 5.64 -7.56 20.11
N ASP A 74 6.62 -6.93 19.48
CA ASP A 74 6.72 -5.47 19.46
C ASP A 74 5.79 -4.84 18.42
N ASP A 75 5.92 -5.25 17.17
CA ASP A 75 5.21 -4.62 16.06
C ASP A 75 3.76 -5.06 15.95
N SER A 76 3.44 -6.32 16.24
CA SER A 76 2.06 -6.81 16.24
C SER A 76 1.22 -6.18 17.35
N GLY A 77 1.84 -5.89 18.50
CA GLY A 77 1.20 -5.14 19.57
C GLY A 77 0.83 -3.71 19.16
N LYS A 78 1.67 -3.05 18.39
CA LYS A 78 1.38 -1.70 17.83
C LYS A 78 0.23 -1.72 16.85
N VAL A 79 0.17 -2.72 15.98
CA VAL A 79 -0.96 -2.92 15.05
C VAL A 79 -2.26 -3.14 15.81
N GLN A 80 -2.27 -3.99 16.83
CA GLN A 80 -3.48 -4.21 17.65
C GLN A 80 -3.95 -2.92 18.34
N THR A 81 -3.03 -2.14 18.89
CA THR A 81 -3.35 -0.85 19.52
C THR A 81 -3.97 0.12 18.51
N TRP A 82 -3.40 0.19 17.31
CA TRP A 82 -3.95 1.01 16.24
C TRP A 82 -5.34 0.54 15.79
N LEU A 83 -5.55 -0.77 15.63
CA LEU A 83 -6.86 -1.35 15.29
C LEU A 83 -7.91 -1.07 16.37
N ASN A 84 -7.56 -1.18 17.64
CA ASN A 84 -8.45 -0.85 18.74
C ASN A 84 -8.85 0.63 18.72
N THR A 85 -7.90 1.52 18.48
CA THR A 85 -8.16 2.96 18.35
C THR A 85 -9.08 3.24 17.16
N THR A 86 -8.88 2.56 16.05
CA THR A 86 -9.68 2.68 14.83
C THR A 86 -11.12 2.20 15.05
N ALA A 87 -11.31 1.09 15.74
CA ALA A 87 -12.64 0.52 15.99
C ALA A 87 -13.55 1.45 16.83
N TRP A 88 -12.95 2.25 17.72
CA TRP A 88 -13.70 3.14 18.63
C TRP A 88 -13.78 4.60 18.14
N GLN A 89 -12.88 5.02 17.25
CA GLN A 89 -12.76 6.41 16.79
C GLN A 89 -12.73 6.48 15.27
N GLN A 90 -13.84 6.14 14.64
CA GLN A 90 -13.93 6.03 13.17
C GLN A 90 -13.43 7.25 12.39
N ASP A 91 -13.54 8.46 12.95
CA ASP A 91 -13.11 9.68 12.27
C ASP A 91 -11.61 10.00 12.40
N LYS A 92 -10.97 9.48 13.44
CA LYS A 92 -9.54 9.76 13.72
C LYS A 92 -8.58 8.70 13.19
N SER A 93 -9.09 7.60 12.71
CA SER A 93 -8.31 6.47 12.24
C SER A 93 -7.89 6.58 10.77
N ARG A 94 -8.54 7.48 10.05
CA ARG A 94 -8.17 7.77 8.66
C ARG A 94 -6.95 8.67 8.66
N GLY A 95 -5.82 8.08 8.40
CA GLY A 95 -4.56 8.79 8.32
C GLY A 95 -3.83 8.51 7.02
N GLY A 96 -2.82 9.31 6.76
CA GLY A 96 -1.85 8.98 5.73
C GLY A 96 -1.03 7.75 6.17
N VAL A 97 -0.82 6.83 5.26
CA VAL A 97 0.13 5.72 5.45
C VAL A 97 1.20 5.86 4.40
N THR A 98 2.45 5.94 4.82
CA THR A 98 3.59 6.01 3.91
C THR A 98 4.28 4.66 3.85
N ILE A 99 4.44 4.13 2.64
CA ILE A 99 5.21 2.93 2.34
C ILE A 99 6.49 3.37 1.65
N THR A 100 7.64 3.06 2.23
CA THR A 100 8.94 3.47 1.71
C THR A 100 9.76 2.25 1.30
N LEU A 101 10.29 2.28 0.09
CA LEU A 101 11.21 1.27 -0.46
C LEU A 101 12.64 1.77 -0.36
N PHE A 102 13.54 0.94 0.13
CA PHE A 102 14.96 1.25 0.33
C PHE A 102 15.85 0.43 -0.61
N ASP A 103 17.04 0.95 -0.88
CA ASP A 103 18.12 0.22 -1.54
C ASP A 103 18.93 -0.63 -0.54
N SER A 104 19.98 -1.28 -1.04
CA SER A 104 20.88 -2.11 -0.21
C SER A 104 21.64 -1.31 0.85
N PHE A 105 21.75 0.00 0.71
CA PHE A 105 22.46 0.89 1.64
C PHE A 105 21.51 1.58 2.64
N GLY A 106 20.23 1.27 2.59
CA GLY A 106 19.22 1.89 3.45
C GLY A 106 18.80 3.28 3.01
N LYS A 107 19.09 3.66 1.78
CA LYS A 107 18.64 4.93 1.20
C LYS A 107 17.27 4.77 0.54
N GLU A 108 16.39 5.74 0.75
CA GLU A 108 15.08 5.78 0.13
C GLU A 108 15.18 5.84 -1.40
N VAL A 109 14.45 4.97 -2.07
CA VAL A 109 14.33 4.93 -3.53
C VAL A 109 12.98 5.47 -3.98
N LEU A 110 11.91 4.96 -3.41
CA LEU A 110 10.53 5.35 -3.70
C LEU A 110 9.71 5.36 -2.41
N HIS A 111 8.69 6.21 -2.38
CA HIS A 111 7.67 6.16 -1.35
C HIS A 111 6.28 6.35 -1.95
N TRP A 112 5.29 5.78 -1.29
CA TRP A 112 3.87 5.90 -1.63
C TRP A 112 3.13 6.45 -0.42
N ASP A 113 2.51 7.61 -0.59
CA ASP A 113 1.69 8.25 0.43
C ASP A 113 0.22 7.91 0.19
N LEU A 114 -0.30 6.96 0.93
CA LEU A 114 -1.69 6.52 0.84
C LEU A 114 -2.59 7.51 1.57
N ARG A 115 -3.56 8.06 0.85
CA ARG A 115 -4.53 9.02 1.42
C ARG A 115 -5.67 8.30 2.11
N ASN A 116 -6.05 8.78 3.28
CA ASN A 116 -7.19 8.26 4.05
C ASN A 116 -7.20 6.73 4.17
N ALA A 117 -6.04 6.16 4.46
CA ALA A 117 -5.91 4.73 4.64
C ALA A 117 -6.62 4.27 5.92
N MET A 118 -7.34 3.19 5.80
CA MET A 118 -8.03 2.56 6.93
C MET A 118 -7.82 1.04 6.89
N PRO A 119 -7.78 0.39 8.05
CA PRO A 119 -7.71 -1.06 8.06
C PRO A 119 -9.00 -1.67 7.52
N LYS A 120 -8.87 -2.56 6.55
CA LYS A 120 -9.97 -3.33 5.97
C LYS A 120 -10.12 -4.67 6.65
N ALA A 121 -9.03 -5.36 6.91
CA ALA A 121 -9.00 -6.66 7.57
C ALA A 121 -7.66 -6.88 8.25
N CYS A 122 -7.67 -7.61 9.35
CA CYS A 122 -6.47 -8.10 10.00
C CYS A 122 -6.69 -9.56 10.38
N ASN A 123 -5.81 -10.44 9.92
CA ASN A 123 -5.91 -11.87 10.12
C ASN A 123 -4.60 -12.41 10.68
N ILE A 124 -4.71 -13.40 11.54
CA ILE A 124 -3.60 -14.24 11.98
C ILE A 124 -3.79 -15.63 11.39
N SER A 125 -2.72 -16.26 10.92
CA SER A 125 -2.78 -17.64 10.45
C SER A 125 -3.30 -18.59 11.52
N THR A 126 -3.83 -19.73 11.11
CA THR A 126 -4.32 -20.76 12.04
C THR A 126 -3.23 -21.14 13.06
N MET A 127 -3.57 -21.08 14.34
CA MET A 127 -2.69 -21.50 15.40
C MET A 127 -2.97 -22.95 15.74
N ASP A 128 -1.95 -23.80 15.57
CA ASP A 128 -2.00 -25.24 15.88
C ASP A 128 -0.80 -25.59 16.76
N ALA A 129 -1.07 -26.05 17.96
CA ALA A 129 -0.04 -26.42 18.93
C ALA A 129 0.83 -27.62 18.48
N GLY A 130 0.32 -28.45 17.57
CA GLY A 130 1.04 -29.56 16.98
C GLY A 130 1.90 -29.23 15.76
N ALA A 131 1.77 -28.02 15.22
CA ALA A 131 2.50 -27.60 14.04
C ALA A 131 3.70 -26.72 14.37
N SER A 132 4.85 -27.00 13.75
CA SER A 132 6.06 -26.16 13.84
C SER A 132 6.02 -25.03 12.80
N GLN A 133 4.99 -24.21 12.82
CA GLN A 133 4.82 -23.09 11.89
C GLN A 133 4.83 -21.75 12.58
N VAL A 134 5.42 -20.77 11.92
CA VAL A 134 5.41 -19.38 12.38
C VAL A 134 4.03 -18.79 12.13
N ALA A 135 3.47 -18.08 13.10
CA ALA A 135 2.23 -17.35 12.92
C ALA A 135 2.45 -16.17 11.97
N ILE A 136 1.64 -16.10 10.91
CA ILE A 136 1.69 -15.02 9.92
C ILE A 136 0.58 -14.03 10.18
N GLU A 137 0.96 -12.78 10.36
CA GLU A 137 0.04 -11.65 10.47
C GLU A 137 -0.20 -11.05 9.08
N THR A 138 -1.47 -10.89 8.71
CA THR A 138 -1.89 -10.27 7.46
C THR A 138 -2.74 -9.05 7.79
N LEU A 139 -2.33 -7.89 7.32
CA LEU A 139 -3.07 -6.64 7.45
C LEU A 139 -3.47 -6.14 6.06
N GLU A 140 -4.76 -5.90 5.86
CA GLU A 140 -5.27 -5.28 4.65
C GLU A 140 -5.69 -3.84 4.93
N LEU A 141 -5.25 -2.93 4.07
CA LEU A 141 -5.55 -1.50 4.13
C LEU A 141 -6.33 -1.08 2.89
N ASP A 142 -7.40 -0.35 3.10
CA ASP A 142 -8.08 0.35 2.02
C ASP A 142 -7.67 1.81 2.04
N HIS A 143 -7.63 2.47 0.87
CA HIS A 143 -7.16 3.85 0.74
C HIS A 143 -7.82 4.55 -0.46
N GLU A 144 -7.72 5.88 -0.47
CA GLU A 144 -8.29 6.70 -1.54
C GLU A 144 -7.32 7.00 -2.69
N GLY A 145 -6.09 6.52 -2.60
CA GLY A 145 -5.10 6.66 -3.64
C GLY A 145 -3.74 7.15 -3.14
N PHE A 146 -2.75 7.13 -4.02
CA PHE A 146 -1.39 7.56 -3.74
C PHE A 146 -0.79 8.48 -4.81
N LEU A 147 -1.50 8.78 -5.88
CA LEU A 147 -1.04 9.72 -6.90
C LEU A 147 -1.38 11.16 -6.49
N GLU A 148 -0.40 12.06 -6.61
CA GLU A 148 -0.53 13.44 -6.15
C GLU A 148 -1.57 14.26 -6.91
N HIS A 149 -1.76 13.96 -8.18
CA HIS A 149 -2.62 14.75 -9.07
C HIS A 149 -4.10 14.39 -9.08
N ASP A 150 -4.49 13.35 -8.36
CA ASP A 150 -5.90 12.94 -8.30
C ASP A 150 -6.81 13.97 -7.61
N GLN A 151 -6.22 14.91 -6.87
CA GLN A 151 -6.96 15.97 -6.18
C GLN A 151 -7.22 17.20 -7.06
N MET A 152 -6.56 17.33 -8.21
CA MET A 152 -6.70 18.50 -9.06
C MET A 152 -7.92 18.47 -10.00
N ALA A 153 -8.61 17.36 -10.10
CA ALA A 153 -9.74 17.18 -11.02
C ALA A 153 -11.07 17.77 -10.52
N LEU A 154 -11.09 18.39 -9.34
CA LEU A 154 -12.30 18.94 -8.71
C LEU A 154 -12.26 20.47 -8.50
N GLN A 155 -11.41 21.19 -9.22
CA GLN A 155 -11.46 22.65 -9.25
C GLN A 155 -12.09 23.16 -10.55
#